data_b5c002756b4083480d2080bccb080964
#
_entry.id   b5c002756b4083480d2080bccb080964
#
_cell.length_a   1.000
_cell.length_b   1.000
_cell.length_c   1.000
_cell.angle_alpha   90.00
_cell.angle_beta   90.00
_cell.angle_gamma   90.00
#
_symmetry.space_group_name_H-M   'P 1'
#
loop_
_entity.id
_entity.type
_entity.pdbx_description
1 polymer ?
#
loop_
_entity_poly.entity_id
_entity_poly.type
_entity_poly.pdbx_seq_one_letter_code
_entity_poly.pdbx_strand_id
1 'polypeptide(L)'
;MTEKIYKLLKDSPAMRWTALVLLASAMFFAYMFVDILSPLQAMLQETKGWDPAAYGTYQGSETFLNVFVFFLIFAGIILDKIGVRNTALLSGALMVIGAYLKYWAVSEGFTGGATDEYLKNFWNFFPFYEGMPSSAKMAALGFMIFGCGVEMAGITVSKGIVKWFKGKEMALAMGLEMAIARIGVAAAVLISPAIANMGGVKDVSRSVLFCVILLLIGFIAFCVYFVMDKKLEKQMGESGEEPEEPFQIKDLGLIFSSKVFWIVALLCVLYYSAIFPFQKYAINMLQCNLDFTAEKAGM
;
A
#
# COMPACT_ATOMS: atom_id res chain seq x y z
N MET A 1 -8.43 0.96 -50.40
CA MET A 1 -7.71 0.20 -49.33
C MET A 1 -8.54 0.28 -48.07
N THR A 2 -9.19 -0.81 -47.67
CA THR A 2 -9.96 -0.86 -46.42
C THR A 2 -8.94 -0.90 -45.29
N GLU A 3 -8.82 0.20 -44.51
CA GLU A 3 -8.09 0.20 -43.27
C GLU A 3 -8.61 -0.93 -42.39
N LYS A 4 -7.74 -1.90 -42.06
CA LYS A 4 -8.05 -2.90 -41.05
C LYS A 4 -8.14 -2.17 -39.71
N ILE A 5 -9.34 -1.90 -39.22
CA ILE A 5 -9.57 -1.39 -37.87
C ILE A 5 -9.13 -2.51 -36.93
N TYR A 6 -7.91 -2.40 -36.39
CA TYR A 6 -7.41 -3.30 -35.36
C TYR A 6 -8.17 -3.00 -34.06
N LYS A 7 -9.03 -3.93 -33.66
CA LYS A 7 -9.79 -3.82 -32.41
C LYS A 7 -8.90 -4.28 -31.27
N LEU A 8 -8.34 -3.33 -30.52
CA LEU A 8 -7.49 -3.61 -29.36
C LEU A 8 -8.30 -4.14 -28.16
N LEU A 9 -7.66 -4.89 -27.26
CA LEU A 9 -8.30 -5.35 -26.01
C LEU A 9 -8.87 -4.19 -25.19
N LYS A 10 -8.18 -3.05 -25.12
CA LYS A 10 -8.64 -1.83 -24.43
C LYS A 10 -9.93 -1.23 -25.03
N ASP A 11 -10.32 -1.60 -26.27
CA ASP A 11 -11.54 -1.13 -26.88
C ASP A 11 -12.78 -1.88 -26.40
N SER A 12 -12.61 -3.08 -25.88
CA SER A 12 -13.69 -3.82 -25.23
C SER A 12 -13.97 -3.25 -23.85
N PRO A 13 -15.20 -2.77 -23.56
CA PRO A 13 -15.57 -2.31 -22.21
C PRO A 13 -15.32 -3.39 -21.15
N ALA A 14 -15.74 -4.63 -21.43
CA ALA A 14 -15.57 -5.73 -20.49
C ALA A 14 -14.10 -5.92 -20.09
N MET A 15 -13.17 -5.89 -21.06
CA MET A 15 -11.74 -6.12 -20.79
C MET A 15 -11.12 -4.98 -20.00
N ARG A 16 -11.41 -3.71 -20.34
CA ARG A 16 -10.83 -2.58 -19.59
C ARG A 16 -11.39 -2.47 -18.18
N TRP A 17 -12.70 -2.74 -17.99
CA TRP A 17 -13.28 -2.76 -16.63
C TRP A 17 -12.78 -3.95 -15.81
N THR A 18 -12.52 -5.11 -16.43
CA THR A 18 -11.84 -6.23 -15.76
C THR A 18 -10.43 -5.82 -15.31
N ALA A 19 -9.65 -5.14 -16.17
CA ALA A 19 -8.34 -4.64 -15.80
C ALA A 19 -8.42 -3.68 -14.59
N LEU A 20 -9.41 -2.77 -14.58
CA LEU A 20 -9.64 -1.89 -13.43
C LEU A 20 -9.97 -2.65 -12.15
N VAL A 21 -10.87 -3.64 -12.20
CA VAL A 21 -11.25 -4.45 -11.03
C VAL A 21 -10.04 -5.18 -10.46
N LEU A 22 -9.19 -5.75 -11.32
CA LEU A 22 -7.96 -6.43 -10.88
C LEU A 22 -7.00 -5.46 -10.18
N LEU A 23 -6.76 -4.29 -10.78
CA LEU A 23 -5.89 -3.26 -10.20
C LEU A 23 -6.47 -2.69 -8.90
N ALA A 24 -7.75 -2.32 -8.91
CA ALA A 24 -8.42 -1.74 -7.74
C ALA A 24 -8.57 -2.73 -6.58
N SER A 25 -8.78 -4.02 -6.85
CA SER A 25 -8.84 -5.04 -5.79
C SER A 25 -7.50 -5.20 -5.07
N ALA A 26 -6.38 -5.16 -5.79
CA ALA A 26 -5.06 -5.21 -5.18
C ALA A 26 -4.82 -3.98 -4.28
N MET A 27 -5.24 -2.78 -4.72
CA MET A 27 -5.15 -1.56 -3.90
C MET A 27 -6.09 -1.61 -2.69
N PHE A 28 -7.30 -2.15 -2.83
CA PHE A 28 -8.21 -2.37 -1.70
C PHE A 28 -7.55 -3.18 -0.59
N PHE A 29 -6.94 -4.32 -0.93
CA PHE A 29 -6.27 -5.19 0.05
C PHE A 29 -5.01 -4.54 0.62
N ALA A 30 -4.28 -3.77 -0.20
CA ALA A 30 -3.11 -3.04 0.25
C ALA A 30 -3.48 -1.97 1.29
N TYR A 31 -4.47 -1.12 1.01
CA TYR A 31 -4.92 -0.09 1.95
C TYR A 31 -5.59 -0.68 3.20
N MET A 32 -6.28 -1.81 3.07
CA MET A 32 -6.79 -2.55 4.24
C MET A 32 -5.63 -3.00 5.15
N PHE A 33 -4.53 -3.50 4.58
CA PHE A 33 -3.35 -3.92 5.35
C PHE A 33 -2.63 -2.76 6.03
N VAL A 34 -2.59 -1.58 5.40
CA VAL A 34 -1.98 -0.37 5.99
C VAL A 34 -2.56 -0.09 7.37
N ASP A 35 -3.89 -0.11 7.49
CA ASP A 35 -4.60 0.33 8.69
C ASP A 35 -5.10 -0.80 9.60
N ILE A 36 -4.76 -2.06 9.31
CA ILE A 36 -5.26 -3.23 10.05
C ILE A 36 -4.94 -3.22 11.54
N LEU A 37 -3.84 -2.60 11.96
CA LEU A 37 -3.44 -2.49 13.36
C LEU A 37 -3.92 -1.20 14.03
N SER A 38 -4.49 -0.24 13.29
CA SER A 38 -4.93 1.05 13.85
C SER A 38 -5.94 0.91 15.00
N PRO A 39 -6.96 0.05 14.92
CA PRO A 39 -7.89 -0.14 16.04
C PRO A 39 -7.37 -1.08 17.13
N LEU A 40 -6.22 -1.70 16.96
CA LEU A 40 -5.66 -2.70 17.87
C LEU A 40 -4.51 -2.17 18.74
N GLN A 41 -4.26 -0.86 18.77
CA GLN A 41 -3.14 -0.27 19.50
C GLN A 41 -3.14 -0.66 20.98
N ALA A 42 -4.28 -0.56 21.67
CA ALA A 42 -4.41 -0.96 23.07
C ALA A 42 -4.13 -2.46 23.28
N MET A 43 -4.60 -3.30 22.35
CA MET A 43 -4.33 -4.75 22.39
C MET A 43 -2.85 -5.07 22.14
N LEU A 44 -2.18 -4.35 21.23
CA LEU A 44 -0.73 -4.47 21.02
C LEU A 44 0.07 -4.09 22.27
N GLN A 45 -0.34 -3.03 22.96
CA GLN A 45 0.28 -2.64 24.21
C GLN A 45 0.10 -3.71 25.30
N GLU A 46 -1.11 -4.27 25.45
CA GLU A 46 -1.42 -5.31 26.43
C GLU A 46 -0.71 -6.64 26.13
N THR A 47 -0.71 -7.09 24.86
CA THR A 47 -0.27 -8.45 24.50
C THR A 47 1.19 -8.52 24.06
N LYS A 48 1.75 -7.44 23.50
CA LYS A 48 3.11 -7.40 22.90
C LYS A 48 4.01 -6.33 23.55
N GLY A 49 3.49 -5.55 24.50
CA GLY A 49 4.26 -4.50 25.16
C GLY A 49 4.60 -3.29 24.27
N TRP A 50 3.87 -3.07 23.19
CA TRP A 50 4.09 -1.91 22.32
C TRP A 50 3.51 -0.66 22.98
N ASP A 51 4.36 0.15 23.55
CA ASP A 51 3.95 1.46 24.05
C ASP A 51 3.58 2.43 22.90
N PRO A 52 2.99 3.57 23.19
CA PRO A 52 2.62 4.55 22.16
C PRO A 52 3.81 5.03 21.30
N ALA A 53 5.03 5.08 21.85
CA ALA A 53 6.22 5.49 21.13
C ALA A 53 6.67 4.41 20.12
N ALA A 54 6.70 3.15 20.54
CA ALA A 54 6.98 2.00 19.68
C ALA A 54 5.95 1.88 18.54
N TYR A 55 4.66 2.07 18.87
CA TYR A 55 3.60 2.07 17.87
C TYR A 55 3.76 3.23 16.87
N GLY A 56 4.09 4.43 17.33
CA GLY A 56 4.34 5.59 16.48
C GLY A 56 5.52 5.38 15.53
N THR A 57 6.62 4.81 16.05
CA THR A 57 7.81 4.45 15.24
C THR A 57 7.47 3.40 14.19
N TYR A 58 6.72 2.37 14.59
CA TYR A 58 6.21 1.36 13.65
C TYR A 58 5.35 2.02 12.55
N GLN A 59 4.40 2.88 12.89
CA GLN A 59 3.55 3.56 11.90
C GLN A 59 4.36 4.45 10.95
N GLY A 60 5.35 5.19 11.45
CA GLY A 60 6.23 6.03 10.64
C GLY A 60 7.13 5.23 9.69
N SER A 61 7.38 3.95 9.96
CA SER A 61 8.25 3.12 9.15
C SER A 61 7.70 2.84 7.74
N GLU A 62 6.38 2.84 7.54
CA GLU A 62 5.73 2.66 6.24
C GLU A 62 6.27 3.63 5.18
N THR A 63 6.39 4.89 5.54
CA THR A 63 6.79 5.96 4.61
C THR A 63 8.28 6.30 4.68
N PHE A 64 9.02 5.70 5.61
CA PHE A 64 10.41 6.07 5.89
C PHE A 64 11.31 6.06 4.65
N LEU A 65 11.34 4.95 3.89
CA LEU A 65 12.15 4.85 2.68
C LEU A 65 11.66 5.76 1.55
N ASN A 66 10.34 5.97 1.47
CA ASN A 66 9.75 6.85 0.46
C ASN A 66 10.15 8.31 0.69
N VAL A 67 10.23 8.74 1.95
CA VAL A 67 10.56 10.13 2.34
C VAL A 67 12.07 10.37 2.40
N PHE A 68 12.81 9.54 3.14
CA PHE A 68 14.24 9.79 3.42
C PHE A 68 15.19 9.25 2.36
N VAL A 69 14.79 8.23 1.63
CA VAL A 69 15.59 7.63 0.54
C VAL A 69 15.01 7.99 -0.84
N PHE A 70 13.88 8.71 -0.88
CA PHE A 70 13.20 9.08 -2.12
C PHE A 70 12.85 7.88 -3.00
N PHE A 71 12.49 6.75 -2.37
CA PHE A 71 12.24 5.49 -3.07
C PHE A 71 11.20 5.63 -4.18
N LEU A 72 10.20 6.48 -4.02
CA LEU A 72 9.16 6.70 -5.03
C LEU A 72 9.72 7.22 -6.36
N ILE A 73 10.82 8.00 -6.34
CA ILE A 73 11.51 8.44 -7.56
C ILE A 73 12.14 7.23 -8.27
N PHE A 74 12.82 6.35 -7.50
CA PHE A 74 13.39 5.12 -8.06
C PHE A 74 12.29 4.19 -8.58
N ALA A 75 11.17 4.09 -7.88
CA ALA A 75 10.00 3.32 -8.32
C ALA A 75 9.45 3.84 -9.66
N GLY A 76 9.41 5.16 -9.88
CA GLY A 76 9.05 5.76 -11.16
C GLY A 76 10.02 5.38 -12.28
N ILE A 77 11.33 5.46 -12.02
CA ILE A 77 12.37 5.04 -12.99
C ILE A 77 12.25 3.54 -13.32
N ILE A 78 11.98 2.70 -12.31
CA ILE A 78 11.76 1.26 -12.52
C ILE A 78 10.53 1.06 -13.40
N LEU A 79 9.41 1.74 -13.08
CA LEU A 79 8.17 1.67 -13.85
C LEU A 79 8.37 2.01 -15.33
N ASP A 80 9.17 3.04 -15.62
CA ASP A 80 9.46 3.45 -17.00
C ASP A 80 10.37 2.44 -17.72
N LYS A 81 11.32 1.82 -17.02
CA LYS A 81 12.25 0.86 -17.60
C LYS A 81 11.65 -0.52 -17.85
N ILE A 82 10.92 -1.07 -16.89
CA ILE A 82 10.41 -2.45 -16.97
C ILE A 82 8.92 -2.55 -17.34
N GLY A 83 8.24 -1.39 -17.38
CA GLY A 83 6.83 -1.27 -17.77
C GLY A 83 5.84 -1.66 -16.66
N VAL A 84 4.58 -1.29 -16.88
CA VAL A 84 3.47 -1.40 -15.90
C VAL A 84 3.32 -2.82 -15.34
N ARG A 85 3.29 -3.83 -16.22
CA ARG A 85 3.01 -5.22 -15.80
C ARG A 85 4.09 -5.80 -14.89
N ASN A 86 5.39 -5.56 -15.21
CA ASN A 86 6.49 -6.10 -14.41
C ASN A 86 6.59 -5.37 -13.07
N THR A 87 6.34 -4.06 -13.08
CA THR A 87 6.32 -3.24 -11.86
C THR A 87 5.16 -3.63 -10.96
N ALA A 88 3.98 -3.98 -11.50
CA ALA A 88 2.86 -4.50 -10.73
C ALA A 88 3.22 -5.80 -9.99
N LEU A 89 3.91 -6.74 -10.66
CA LEU A 89 4.38 -7.96 -9.99
C LEU A 89 5.43 -7.68 -8.92
N LEU A 90 6.39 -6.81 -9.21
CA LEU A 90 7.43 -6.44 -8.25
C LEU A 90 6.83 -5.77 -7.00
N SER A 91 5.94 -4.80 -7.19
CA SER A 91 5.25 -4.12 -6.10
C SER A 91 4.39 -5.08 -5.27
N GLY A 92 3.64 -5.97 -5.92
CA GLY A 92 2.86 -7.00 -5.25
C GLY A 92 3.72 -7.96 -4.44
N ALA A 93 4.87 -8.38 -4.96
CA ALA A 93 5.81 -9.24 -4.24
C ALA A 93 6.38 -8.53 -2.99
N LEU A 94 6.78 -7.26 -3.10
CA LEU A 94 7.25 -6.46 -1.96
C LEU A 94 6.16 -6.31 -0.89
N MET A 95 4.90 -6.06 -1.31
CA MET A 95 3.78 -5.98 -0.38
C MET A 95 3.58 -7.30 0.38
N VAL A 96 3.58 -8.43 -0.31
CA VAL A 96 3.38 -9.75 0.32
C VAL A 96 4.54 -10.10 1.27
N ILE A 97 5.79 -9.86 0.87
CA ILE A 97 6.97 -10.10 1.71
C ILE A 97 6.90 -9.24 2.97
N GLY A 98 6.68 -7.94 2.82
CA GLY A 98 6.58 -7.02 3.95
C GLY A 98 5.42 -7.35 4.89
N ALA A 99 4.29 -7.75 4.34
CA ALA A 99 3.12 -8.17 5.11
C ALA A 99 3.37 -9.47 5.88
N TYR A 100 4.04 -10.43 5.28
CA TYR A 100 4.43 -11.67 5.96
C TYR A 100 5.39 -11.40 7.12
N LEU A 101 6.40 -10.54 6.94
CA LEU A 101 7.32 -10.16 8.00
C LEU A 101 6.59 -9.48 9.17
N LYS A 102 5.63 -8.59 8.88
CA LYS A 102 4.77 -7.96 9.91
C LYS A 102 3.92 -9.00 10.63
N TYR A 103 3.32 -9.97 9.91
CA TYR A 103 2.58 -11.07 10.52
C TYR A 103 3.47 -11.90 11.44
N TRP A 104 4.63 -12.33 10.94
CA TRP A 104 5.56 -13.13 11.72
C TRP A 104 6.00 -12.42 13.01
N ALA A 105 6.30 -11.12 12.92
CA ALA A 105 6.71 -10.29 14.06
C ALA A 105 5.69 -10.27 15.21
N VAL A 106 4.39 -10.28 14.91
CA VAL A 106 3.32 -10.25 15.92
C VAL A 106 2.82 -11.64 16.30
N SER A 107 3.26 -12.69 15.60
CA SER A 107 2.88 -14.08 15.89
C SER A 107 3.58 -14.63 17.13
N GLU A 108 3.05 -15.71 17.68
CA GLU A 108 3.68 -16.41 18.81
C GLU A 108 5.02 -17.05 18.43
N GLY A 109 5.17 -17.50 17.19
CA GLY A 109 6.40 -18.11 16.69
C GLY A 109 7.61 -17.19 16.61
N PHE A 110 7.42 -15.86 16.72
CA PHE A 110 8.51 -14.90 16.79
C PHE A 110 9.09 -14.79 18.21
N THR A 111 8.24 -14.81 19.24
CA THR A 111 8.62 -14.58 20.64
C THR A 111 9.53 -15.70 21.16
N GLY A 112 10.69 -15.34 21.68
CA GLY A 112 11.69 -16.31 22.21
C GLY A 112 12.52 -17.01 21.14
N GLY A 113 12.34 -16.68 19.85
CA GLY A 113 13.16 -17.20 18.76
C GLY A 113 14.53 -16.49 18.64
N ALA A 114 15.44 -17.07 17.85
CA ALA A 114 16.77 -16.49 17.63
C ALA A 114 16.74 -15.06 17.07
N THR A 115 15.76 -14.74 16.23
CA THR A 115 15.56 -13.40 15.66
C THR A 115 15.08 -12.41 16.72
N ASP A 116 14.21 -12.83 17.63
CA ASP A 116 13.75 -12.02 18.75
C ASP A 116 14.95 -11.63 19.64
N GLU A 117 15.78 -12.61 20.01
CA GLU A 117 16.97 -12.39 20.82
C GLU A 117 17.98 -11.45 20.14
N TYR A 118 18.21 -11.63 18.83
CA TYR A 118 19.09 -10.76 18.05
C TYR A 118 18.57 -9.32 18.00
N LEU A 119 17.29 -9.12 17.81
CA LEU A 119 16.69 -7.79 17.67
C LEU A 119 16.52 -7.04 18.98
N LYS A 120 16.59 -7.69 20.15
CA LYS A 120 16.53 -7.00 21.46
C LYS A 120 17.56 -5.88 21.57
N ASN A 121 18.78 -6.12 21.11
CA ASN A 121 19.87 -5.16 21.17
C ASN A 121 20.19 -4.50 19.84
N PHE A 122 19.66 -5.02 18.73
CA PHE A 122 19.91 -4.51 17.40
C PHE A 122 19.20 -3.17 17.20
N TRP A 123 19.86 -2.22 16.56
CA TRP A 123 19.35 -0.87 16.26
C TRP A 123 19.13 0.04 17.47
N ASN A 124 19.48 -0.35 18.68
CA ASN A 124 19.34 0.51 19.87
C ASN A 124 20.23 1.76 19.82
N PHE A 125 21.21 1.83 18.91
CA PHE A 125 22.00 3.04 18.69
C PHE A 125 21.22 4.17 17.99
N PHE A 126 20.08 3.87 17.36
CA PHE A 126 19.17 4.88 16.87
C PHE A 126 18.17 5.26 17.98
N PRO A 127 18.04 6.56 18.33
CA PRO A 127 17.16 6.99 19.42
C PRO A 127 15.71 6.55 19.26
N PHE A 128 15.23 6.37 18.01
CA PHE A 128 13.87 5.92 17.72
C PHE A 128 13.61 4.44 18.02
N TYR A 129 14.66 3.63 18.16
CA TYR A 129 14.57 2.20 18.41
C TYR A 129 15.03 1.80 19.82
N GLU A 130 15.55 2.76 20.60
CA GLU A 130 15.94 2.51 21.97
C GLU A 130 14.70 2.15 22.81
N GLY A 131 14.75 1.02 23.53
CA GLY A 131 13.63 0.51 24.32
C GLY A 131 12.45 -0.08 23.52
N MET A 132 12.49 -0.04 22.19
CA MET A 132 11.42 -0.59 21.37
C MET A 132 11.42 -2.14 21.41
N PRO A 133 10.26 -2.80 21.62
CA PRO A 133 10.18 -4.25 21.59
C PRO A 133 10.70 -4.83 20.26
N SER A 134 11.38 -5.98 20.32
CA SER A 134 11.94 -6.65 19.11
C SER A 134 10.86 -7.00 18.07
N SER A 135 9.67 -7.39 18.52
CA SER A 135 8.51 -7.62 17.65
C SER A 135 8.08 -6.35 16.91
N ALA A 136 8.13 -5.19 17.57
CA ALA A 136 7.83 -3.91 16.94
C ALA A 136 8.90 -3.51 15.92
N LYS A 137 10.20 -3.75 16.21
CA LYS A 137 11.31 -3.53 15.27
C LYS A 137 11.14 -4.37 14.00
N MET A 138 10.83 -5.65 14.17
CA MET A 138 10.61 -6.56 13.03
C MET A 138 9.36 -6.20 12.23
N ALA A 139 8.28 -5.83 12.91
CA ALA A 139 7.06 -5.35 12.25
C ALA A 139 7.32 -4.05 11.48
N ALA A 140 8.11 -3.13 12.03
CA ALA A 140 8.52 -1.89 11.36
C ALA A 140 9.33 -2.17 10.09
N LEU A 141 10.27 -3.12 10.13
CA LEU A 141 11.01 -3.54 8.95
C LEU A 141 10.07 -4.11 7.88
N GLY A 142 9.16 -4.99 8.26
CA GLY A 142 8.16 -5.55 7.34
C GLY A 142 7.27 -4.45 6.76
N PHE A 143 6.85 -3.49 7.57
CA PHE A 143 5.98 -2.39 7.14
C PHE A 143 6.72 -1.40 6.22
N MET A 144 8.02 -1.19 6.42
CA MET A 144 8.89 -0.41 5.54
C MET A 144 9.00 -1.03 4.14
N ILE A 145 9.21 -2.35 4.06
CA ILE A 145 9.25 -3.08 2.78
C ILE A 145 7.88 -3.04 2.10
N PHE A 146 6.81 -3.25 2.87
CA PHE A 146 5.43 -3.13 2.39
C PHE A 146 5.17 -1.71 1.85
N GLY A 147 5.61 -0.67 2.55
CA GLY A 147 5.49 0.74 2.15
C GLY A 147 6.12 1.02 0.78
N CYS A 148 7.30 0.48 0.52
CA CYS A 148 7.90 0.53 -0.81
C CYS A 148 7.01 -0.14 -1.88
N GLY A 149 6.44 -1.29 -1.54
CA GLY A 149 5.54 -2.02 -2.43
C GLY A 149 4.26 -1.26 -2.75
N VAL A 150 3.57 -0.73 -1.74
CA VAL A 150 2.28 -0.06 -1.92
C VAL A 150 2.42 1.27 -2.69
N GLU A 151 3.47 2.05 -2.42
CA GLU A 151 3.72 3.29 -3.14
C GLU A 151 4.08 3.03 -4.61
N MET A 152 4.92 2.02 -4.86
CA MET A 152 5.22 1.56 -6.22
C MET A 152 3.95 1.05 -6.92
N ALA A 153 3.06 0.32 -6.22
CA ALA A 153 1.78 -0.13 -6.76
C ALA A 153 0.88 1.05 -7.13
N GLY A 154 0.81 2.09 -6.30
CA GLY A 154 -0.01 3.29 -6.55
C GLY A 154 0.31 3.96 -7.88
N ILE A 155 1.61 4.24 -8.15
CA ILE A 155 2.02 4.85 -9.43
C ILE A 155 1.82 3.89 -10.62
N THR A 156 2.01 2.59 -10.39
CA THR A 156 1.85 1.55 -11.41
C THR A 156 0.38 1.38 -11.80
N VAL A 157 -0.52 1.33 -10.82
CA VAL A 157 -1.97 1.23 -11.02
C VAL A 157 -2.49 2.46 -11.77
N SER A 158 -2.07 3.66 -11.36
CA SER A 158 -2.42 4.91 -12.03
C SER A 158 -1.99 4.89 -13.52
N LYS A 159 -0.74 4.50 -13.81
CA LYS A 159 -0.25 4.37 -15.19
C LYS A 159 -0.99 3.26 -15.95
N GLY A 160 -1.32 2.16 -15.28
CA GLY A 160 -2.13 1.09 -15.84
C GLY A 160 -3.52 1.57 -16.25
N ILE A 161 -4.21 2.32 -15.40
CA ILE A 161 -5.53 2.89 -15.70
C ILE A 161 -5.43 3.84 -16.90
N VAL A 162 -4.43 4.73 -16.93
CA VAL A 162 -4.21 5.62 -18.09
C VAL A 162 -4.05 4.81 -19.37
N LYS A 163 -3.21 3.76 -19.38
CA LYS A 163 -2.98 2.90 -20.55
C LYS A 163 -4.26 2.25 -21.09
N TRP A 164 -5.14 1.76 -20.19
CA TRP A 164 -6.36 1.05 -20.58
C TRP A 164 -7.55 1.98 -20.88
N PHE A 165 -7.60 3.17 -20.28
CA PHE A 165 -8.73 4.10 -20.35
C PHE A 165 -8.43 5.39 -21.14
N LYS A 166 -7.24 5.54 -21.74
CA LYS A 166 -6.89 6.73 -22.54
C LYS A 166 -7.94 6.99 -23.63
N GLY A 167 -8.52 8.20 -23.61
CA GLY A 167 -9.58 8.60 -24.52
C GLY A 167 -10.97 8.01 -24.23
N LYS A 168 -11.17 7.41 -23.05
CA LYS A 168 -12.42 6.79 -22.59
C LYS A 168 -12.77 7.31 -21.19
N GLU A 169 -13.45 6.53 -20.35
CA GLU A 169 -13.94 6.95 -19.02
C GLU A 169 -12.81 7.02 -17.96
N MET A 170 -11.66 7.60 -18.29
CA MET A 170 -10.45 7.59 -17.45
C MET A 170 -10.66 8.23 -16.07
N ALA A 171 -11.36 9.38 -16.01
CA ALA A 171 -11.60 10.06 -14.73
C ALA A 171 -12.49 9.23 -13.80
N LEU A 172 -13.50 8.54 -14.37
CA LEU A 172 -14.37 7.64 -13.61
C LEU A 172 -13.57 6.42 -13.09
N ALA A 173 -12.72 5.84 -13.93
CA ALA A 173 -11.88 4.68 -13.54
C ALA A 173 -10.92 5.04 -12.40
N MET A 174 -10.23 6.18 -12.47
CA MET A 174 -9.37 6.67 -11.40
C MET A 174 -10.14 6.98 -10.11
N GLY A 175 -11.31 7.63 -10.23
CA GLY A 175 -12.16 7.93 -9.07
C GLY A 175 -12.67 6.66 -8.37
N LEU A 176 -13.06 5.64 -9.14
CA LEU A 176 -13.51 4.36 -8.59
C LEU A 176 -12.36 3.60 -7.92
N GLU A 177 -11.18 3.57 -8.52
CA GLU A 177 -9.99 2.93 -7.91
C GLU A 177 -9.69 3.56 -6.54
N MET A 178 -9.61 4.89 -6.46
CA MET A 178 -9.38 5.59 -5.21
C MET A 178 -10.49 5.36 -4.18
N ALA A 179 -11.76 5.34 -4.61
CA ALA A 179 -12.88 5.06 -3.72
C ALA A 179 -12.80 3.64 -3.14
N ILE A 180 -12.50 2.64 -3.98
CA ILE A 180 -12.35 1.24 -3.57
C ILE A 180 -11.18 1.10 -2.57
N ALA A 181 -10.05 1.77 -2.81
CA ALA A 181 -8.93 1.79 -1.87
C ALA A 181 -9.34 2.36 -0.50
N ARG A 182 -10.12 3.45 -0.45
CA ARG A 182 -10.61 4.04 0.81
C ARG A 182 -11.62 3.15 1.53
N ILE A 183 -12.43 2.39 0.80
CA ILE A 183 -13.30 1.36 1.41
C ILE A 183 -12.44 0.27 2.09
N GLY A 184 -11.26 -0.06 1.56
CA GLY A 184 -10.30 -0.94 2.19
C GLY A 184 -9.86 -0.47 3.58
N VAL A 185 -9.56 0.83 3.72
CA VAL A 185 -9.24 1.45 5.02
C VAL A 185 -10.41 1.31 6.01
N ALA A 186 -11.62 1.65 5.58
CA ALA A 186 -12.81 1.51 6.42
C ALA A 186 -13.06 0.05 6.84
N ALA A 187 -12.88 -0.89 5.91
CA ALA A 187 -13.01 -2.32 6.20
C ALA A 187 -11.98 -2.80 7.24
N ALA A 188 -10.74 -2.30 7.19
CA ALA A 188 -9.71 -2.62 8.18
C ALA A 188 -10.15 -2.24 9.59
N VAL A 189 -10.65 -1.02 9.75
CA VAL A 189 -11.09 -0.48 11.04
C VAL A 189 -12.26 -1.26 11.63
N LEU A 190 -13.24 -1.61 10.78
CA LEU A 190 -14.45 -2.33 11.21
C LEU A 190 -14.20 -3.81 11.52
N ILE A 191 -13.38 -4.49 10.72
CA ILE A 191 -13.24 -5.95 10.78
C ILE A 191 -12.12 -6.39 11.72
N SER A 192 -11.05 -5.59 11.84
CA SER A 192 -9.85 -5.97 12.58
C SER A 192 -10.11 -6.34 14.05
N PRO A 193 -10.89 -5.57 14.84
CA PRO A 193 -11.14 -5.91 16.24
C PRO A 193 -11.93 -7.22 16.39
N ALA A 194 -12.88 -7.47 15.50
CA ALA A 194 -13.68 -8.70 15.53
C ALA A 194 -12.82 -9.95 15.25
N ILE A 195 -11.91 -9.87 14.27
CA ILE A 195 -10.98 -10.96 13.95
C ILE A 195 -9.97 -11.18 15.08
N ALA A 196 -9.42 -10.11 15.66
CA ALA A 196 -8.45 -10.20 16.75
C ALA A 196 -9.03 -10.83 18.02
N ASN A 197 -10.34 -10.66 18.28
CA ASN A 197 -11.06 -11.22 19.42
C ASN A 197 -11.75 -12.57 19.13
N MET A 198 -11.57 -13.14 17.94
CA MET A 198 -12.25 -14.38 17.55
C MET A 198 -11.87 -15.53 18.48
N GLY A 199 -12.90 -16.27 18.95
CA GLY A 199 -12.70 -17.39 19.86
C GLY A 199 -12.44 -16.99 21.33
N GLY A 200 -12.67 -15.74 21.71
CA GLY A 200 -12.51 -15.25 23.09
C GLY A 200 -11.06 -15.05 23.54
N VAL A 201 -10.09 -15.22 22.64
CA VAL A 201 -8.66 -15.00 22.88
C VAL A 201 -8.20 -13.79 22.08
N LYS A 202 -7.61 -12.81 22.76
CA LYS A 202 -7.01 -11.62 22.11
C LYS A 202 -5.74 -12.00 21.37
N ASP A 203 -5.79 -11.96 20.04
CA ASP A 203 -4.66 -12.29 19.20
C ASP A 203 -4.59 -11.37 17.96
N VAL A 204 -3.69 -10.42 18.03
CA VAL A 204 -3.45 -9.44 16.97
C VAL A 204 -2.99 -10.09 15.66
N SER A 205 -2.26 -11.21 15.77
CA SER A 205 -1.68 -11.89 14.61
C SER A 205 -2.73 -12.39 13.62
N ARG A 206 -3.93 -12.74 14.10
CA ARG A 206 -5.05 -13.20 13.27
C ARG A 206 -5.51 -12.13 12.28
N SER A 207 -5.65 -10.89 12.74
CA SER A 207 -6.05 -9.78 11.86
C SER A 207 -5.00 -9.50 10.80
N VAL A 208 -3.72 -9.56 11.17
CA VAL A 208 -2.62 -9.40 10.20
C VAL A 208 -2.60 -10.56 9.21
N LEU A 209 -2.73 -11.81 9.68
CA LEU A 209 -2.77 -13.01 8.80
C LEU A 209 -3.93 -12.93 7.80
N PHE A 210 -5.10 -12.52 8.25
CA PHE A 210 -6.25 -12.34 7.38
C PHE A 210 -5.92 -11.40 6.21
N CYS A 211 -5.30 -10.25 6.49
CA CYS A 211 -4.88 -9.33 5.44
C CYS A 211 -3.72 -9.86 4.58
N VAL A 212 -2.80 -10.66 5.13
CA VAL A 212 -1.76 -11.33 4.32
C VAL A 212 -2.40 -12.24 3.27
N ILE A 213 -3.44 -12.99 3.65
CA ILE A 213 -4.18 -13.85 2.71
C ILE A 213 -4.86 -13.00 1.63
N LEU A 214 -5.50 -11.89 2.00
CA LEU A 214 -6.12 -10.98 1.04
C LEU A 214 -5.09 -10.34 0.09
N LEU A 215 -3.91 -9.98 0.60
CA LEU A 215 -2.80 -9.47 -0.23
C LEU A 215 -2.28 -10.52 -1.21
N LEU A 216 -2.24 -11.80 -0.84
CA LEU A 216 -1.93 -12.87 -1.77
C LEU A 216 -2.96 -12.95 -2.89
N ILE A 217 -4.25 -12.77 -2.59
CA ILE A 217 -5.31 -12.69 -3.62
C ILE A 217 -5.07 -11.47 -4.52
N GLY A 218 -4.71 -10.31 -3.95
CA GLY A 218 -4.33 -9.11 -4.70
C GLY A 218 -3.10 -9.33 -5.60
N PHE A 219 -2.11 -10.06 -5.11
CA PHE A 219 -0.95 -10.44 -5.92
C PHE A 219 -1.34 -11.36 -7.09
N ILE A 220 -2.24 -12.32 -6.88
CA ILE A 220 -2.80 -13.15 -7.94
C ILE A 220 -3.53 -12.27 -8.97
N ALA A 221 -4.28 -11.25 -8.52
CA ALA A 221 -4.93 -10.30 -9.43
C ALA A 221 -3.90 -9.55 -10.29
N PHE A 222 -2.75 -9.15 -9.75
CA PHE A 222 -1.64 -8.58 -10.53
C PHE A 222 -1.03 -9.59 -11.51
N CYS A 223 -0.94 -10.86 -11.16
CA CYS A 223 -0.51 -11.92 -12.10
C CYS A 223 -1.49 -12.07 -13.28
N VAL A 224 -2.80 -12.02 -13.02
CA VAL A 224 -3.81 -12.04 -14.10
C VAL A 224 -3.73 -10.78 -14.94
N TYR A 225 -3.60 -9.60 -14.31
CA TYR A 225 -3.40 -8.34 -15.02
C TYR A 225 -2.14 -8.38 -15.90
N PHE A 226 -1.04 -8.94 -15.43
CA PHE A 226 0.19 -9.12 -16.20
C PHE A 226 -0.07 -9.84 -17.53
N VAL A 227 -0.84 -10.94 -17.50
CA VAL A 227 -1.17 -11.70 -18.71
C VAL A 227 -2.05 -10.87 -19.67
N MET A 228 -3.01 -10.13 -19.14
CA MET A 228 -3.89 -9.25 -19.92
C MET A 228 -3.10 -8.11 -20.57
N ASP A 229 -2.25 -7.44 -19.80
CA ASP A 229 -1.45 -6.31 -20.28
C ASP A 229 -0.41 -6.74 -21.32
N LYS A 230 0.20 -7.92 -21.14
CA LYS A 230 1.10 -8.52 -22.16
C LYS A 230 0.41 -8.73 -23.50
N LYS A 231 -0.85 -9.17 -23.48
CA LYS A 231 -1.65 -9.35 -24.72
C LYS A 231 -1.97 -8.00 -25.36
N LEU A 232 -2.36 -7.00 -24.55
CA LEU A 232 -2.63 -5.65 -25.03
C LEU A 232 -1.39 -5.04 -25.70
N GLU A 233 -0.23 -5.12 -25.03
CA GLU A 233 1.02 -4.53 -25.54
C GLU A 233 1.46 -5.16 -26.85
N LYS A 234 1.30 -6.48 -27.01
CA LYS A 234 1.54 -7.15 -28.28
C LYS A 234 0.65 -6.58 -29.39
N GLN A 235 -0.66 -6.38 -29.10
CA GLN A 235 -1.59 -5.81 -30.09
C GLN A 235 -1.25 -4.34 -30.43
N MET A 236 -0.83 -3.54 -29.44
CA MET A 236 -0.42 -2.15 -29.67
C MET A 236 0.82 -2.07 -30.55
N GLY A 237 1.82 -2.93 -30.33
CA GLY A 237 3.01 -3.02 -31.20
C GLY A 237 2.66 -3.42 -32.64
N GLU A 238 1.71 -4.32 -32.82
CA GLU A 238 1.22 -4.73 -34.15
C GLU A 238 0.37 -3.64 -34.85
N SER A 239 -0.26 -2.73 -34.07
CA SER A 239 -1.05 -1.61 -34.61
C SER A 239 -0.24 -0.35 -34.92
N GLY A 240 1.06 -0.33 -34.57
CA GLY A 240 1.93 0.82 -34.82
C GLY A 240 1.69 2.00 -33.85
N GLU A 241 1.03 1.79 -32.70
CA GLU A 241 0.97 2.81 -31.65
C GLU A 241 2.38 3.06 -31.10
N GLU A 242 2.84 4.32 -31.15
CA GLU A 242 4.14 4.69 -30.59
C GLU A 242 4.15 4.53 -29.07
N PRO A 243 5.22 3.98 -28.49
CA PRO A 243 5.38 3.92 -27.03
C PRO A 243 5.47 5.33 -26.45
N GLU A 244 4.97 5.50 -25.21
CA GLU A 244 5.11 6.78 -24.51
C GLU A 244 6.59 7.14 -24.33
N GLU A 245 6.92 8.42 -24.49
CA GLU A 245 8.29 8.90 -24.26
C GLU A 245 8.70 8.63 -22.80
N PRO A 246 9.89 8.03 -22.58
CA PRO A 246 10.36 7.78 -21.23
C PRO A 246 10.71 9.09 -20.52
N PHE A 247 10.47 9.13 -19.20
CA PHE A 247 10.81 10.27 -18.34
C PHE A 247 12.31 10.62 -18.47
N GLN A 248 12.59 11.90 -18.60
CA GLN A 248 13.96 12.42 -18.65
C GLN A 248 14.23 13.32 -17.44
N ILE A 249 15.40 13.19 -16.83
CA ILE A 249 15.79 13.97 -15.63
C ILE A 249 15.68 15.48 -15.88
N LYS A 250 15.88 15.93 -17.14
CA LYS A 250 15.70 17.34 -17.51
C LYS A 250 14.27 17.85 -17.28
N ASP A 251 13.27 16.96 -17.31
CA ASP A 251 11.87 17.33 -17.14
C ASP A 251 11.58 17.79 -15.71
N LEU A 252 12.39 17.34 -14.73
CA LEU A 252 12.35 17.85 -13.35
C LEU A 252 12.56 19.37 -13.29
N GLY A 253 13.45 19.91 -14.12
CA GLY A 253 13.68 21.35 -14.19
C GLY A 253 12.43 22.15 -14.59
N LEU A 254 11.64 21.61 -15.51
CA LEU A 254 10.36 22.19 -15.95
C LEU A 254 9.32 22.13 -14.83
N ILE A 255 9.22 20.99 -14.14
CA ILE A 255 8.29 20.81 -13.02
C ILE A 255 8.60 21.78 -11.90
N PHE A 256 9.86 21.87 -11.45
CA PHE A 256 10.26 22.76 -10.36
C PHE A 256 10.17 24.24 -10.71
N SER A 257 10.18 24.59 -11.99
CA SER A 257 9.99 25.98 -12.46
C SER A 257 8.51 26.39 -12.45
N SER A 258 7.58 25.46 -12.32
CA SER A 258 6.15 25.73 -12.35
C SER A 258 5.63 26.22 -11.00
N LYS A 259 5.06 27.43 -10.94
CA LYS A 259 4.39 27.95 -9.74
C LYS A 259 3.18 27.09 -9.34
N VAL A 260 2.47 26.55 -10.31
CA VAL A 260 1.31 25.67 -10.07
C VAL A 260 1.74 24.40 -9.34
N PHE A 261 2.87 23.83 -9.73
CA PHE A 261 3.43 22.65 -9.02
C PHE A 261 3.64 22.94 -7.53
N TRP A 262 4.24 24.07 -7.17
CA TRP A 262 4.50 24.41 -5.76
C TRP A 262 3.23 24.68 -4.97
N ILE A 263 2.22 25.30 -5.58
CA ILE A 263 0.91 25.52 -4.94
C ILE A 263 0.23 24.18 -4.66
N VAL A 264 0.19 23.28 -5.65
CA VAL A 264 -0.40 21.94 -5.47
C VAL A 264 0.39 21.12 -4.45
N ALA A 265 1.71 21.16 -4.50
CA ALA A 265 2.57 20.47 -3.52
C ALA A 265 2.30 20.96 -2.09
N LEU A 266 2.20 22.29 -1.89
CA LEU A 266 1.89 22.87 -0.58
C LEU A 266 0.49 22.44 -0.10
N LEU A 267 -0.52 22.47 -0.97
CA LEU A 267 -1.87 22.00 -0.62
C LEU A 267 -1.87 20.53 -0.22
N CYS A 268 -1.14 19.67 -0.92
CA CYS A 268 -0.98 18.27 -0.55
C CYS A 268 -0.32 18.11 0.82
N VAL A 269 0.76 18.84 1.10
CA VAL A 269 1.43 18.80 2.42
C VAL A 269 0.47 19.21 3.53
N LEU A 270 -0.24 20.32 3.38
CA LEU A 270 -1.19 20.80 4.38
C LEU A 270 -2.35 19.82 4.63
N TYR A 271 -2.88 19.26 3.54
CA TYR A 271 -3.97 18.29 3.62
C TYR A 271 -3.53 16.99 4.32
N TYR A 272 -2.45 16.38 3.87
CA TYR A 272 -2.00 15.10 4.40
C TYR A 272 -1.41 15.20 5.81
N SER A 273 -0.78 16.33 6.18
CA SER A 273 -0.29 16.56 7.54
C SER A 273 -1.40 16.61 8.59
N ALA A 274 -2.63 16.98 8.21
CA ALA A 274 -3.78 16.96 9.09
C ALA A 274 -4.49 15.60 9.09
N ILE A 275 -4.74 15.02 7.91
CA ILE A 275 -5.59 13.83 7.75
C ILE A 275 -4.91 12.55 8.22
N PHE A 276 -3.64 12.32 7.85
CA PHE A 276 -2.99 11.06 8.21
C PHE A 276 -2.82 10.85 9.72
N PRO A 277 -2.34 11.81 10.52
CA PRO A 277 -2.29 11.64 11.96
C PRO A 277 -3.67 11.38 12.56
N PHE A 278 -4.69 12.11 12.09
CA PHE A 278 -6.06 11.88 12.56
C PHE A 278 -6.52 10.45 12.26
N GLN A 279 -6.39 9.97 11.03
CA GLN A 279 -6.80 8.61 10.65
C GLN A 279 -6.07 7.52 11.45
N LYS A 280 -4.79 7.69 11.73
CA LYS A 280 -3.98 6.70 12.45
C LYS A 280 -4.30 6.63 13.94
N TYR A 281 -4.70 7.74 14.56
CA TYR A 281 -4.87 7.84 16.00
C TYR A 281 -6.31 8.13 16.45
N ALA A 282 -7.26 8.40 15.54
CA ALA A 282 -8.62 8.76 15.87
C ALA A 282 -9.30 7.74 16.78
N ILE A 283 -9.17 6.45 16.50
CA ILE A 283 -9.76 5.38 17.30
C ILE A 283 -9.17 5.35 18.69
N ASN A 284 -7.86 5.43 18.82
CA ASN A 284 -7.18 5.47 20.11
C ASN A 284 -7.58 6.72 20.91
N MET A 285 -7.72 7.86 20.25
CA MET A 285 -8.20 9.10 20.85
C MET A 285 -9.63 8.94 21.42
N LEU A 286 -10.53 8.31 20.67
CA LEU A 286 -11.90 8.04 21.13
C LEU A 286 -11.93 7.05 22.30
N GLN A 287 -11.08 6.03 22.28
CA GLN A 287 -10.95 5.09 23.40
C GLN A 287 -10.43 5.76 24.67
N CYS A 288 -9.38 6.57 24.56
CA CYS A 288 -8.75 7.18 25.73
C CYS A 288 -9.54 8.35 26.32
N ASN A 289 -10.26 9.13 25.50
CA ASN A 289 -10.94 10.34 25.95
C ASN A 289 -12.44 10.15 26.22
N LEU A 290 -13.06 9.15 25.57
CA LEU A 290 -14.51 8.91 25.64
C LEU A 290 -14.86 7.50 26.11
N ASP A 291 -13.89 6.71 26.52
CA ASP A 291 -14.02 5.33 27.01
C ASP A 291 -14.80 4.41 26.01
N PHE A 292 -14.67 4.67 24.72
CA PHE A 292 -15.29 3.83 23.70
C PHE A 292 -14.55 2.49 23.59
N THR A 293 -15.30 1.40 23.38
CA THR A 293 -14.68 0.14 22.96
C THR A 293 -14.08 0.28 21.56
N ALA A 294 -13.07 -0.54 21.21
CA ALA A 294 -12.45 -0.50 19.89
C ALA A 294 -13.47 -0.65 18.75
N GLU A 295 -14.49 -1.50 18.94
CA GLU A 295 -15.58 -1.70 17.98
C GLU A 295 -16.42 -0.42 17.81
N LYS A 296 -16.82 0.20 18.92
CA LYS A 296 -17.64 1.43 18.91
C LYS A 296 -16.87 2.64 18.37
N ALA A 297 -15.57 2.70 18.64
CA ALA A 297 -14.72 3.78 18.14
C ALA A 297 -14.43 3.66 16.64
N GLY A 298 -14.56 2.45 16.07
CA GLY A 298 -14.37 2.19 14.64
C GLY A 298 -15.63 2.39 13.78
N MET A 299 -16.84 2.53 14.40
CA MET A 299 -18.10 2.83 13.70
C MET A 299 -18.26 4.33 13.47
#